data_a9a230a66acf9752cad149612eac088d
#
_entry.id   a9a230a66acf9752cad149612eac088d
#
_cell.length_a   1.000
_cell.length_b   1.000
_cell.length_c   1.000
_cell.angle_alpha   90.00
_cell.angle_beta   90.00
_cell.angle_gamma   90.00
#
_symmetry.space_group_name_H-M   'P 1'
#
loop_
_entity.id
_entity.type
_entity.pdbx_description
1 polymer ?
#
loop_
_entity_poly.entity_id
_entity_poly.type
_entity_poly.pdbx_seq_one_letter_code
_entity_poly.pdbx_strand_id
1 'polypeptide(L)'
;ARAQLERQSPRGRVALPPGTPAELGGWSLPGSARKEFFRERGQLAQRFDAGKWLPFFRGGSWGSFRVRYEELNLIYRKNLMLGRKLKGKSQFPGARAVTERLWRAQCSTAQWHGTQGGLHSPHLRGAIWRELLSAEAEMRAGQTEMDVVREDVNADGQIEVVAGHPALTLLFSPHLGGACLEVGLPEFGRNLADVLTRRDEGMNGASAGPVDWYERRLFQDHFFAKGTTVEQLVAGTYPELGDFILQPFEMTQMRQTGSRLTLSLRRDGGLYRVGTRLPCLLEKTYAIDAASGLVEVSYQITNTGKLPLEAVFAAEMNLNLGADQSGRAVWNFGETKKSDRDRWQGEALSRVVAGSTDGLEVTMSSEDLPLVWGYPILDVEKGPEGPIRQGNCVLFGKHLDLKPGQKAEARLKITFRKKEGRIAPKK
;
A
#
# COMPACT_ATOMS: atom_id res chain seq x y z
N ALA A 1 -23.06 -4.99 -20.67
CA ALA A 1 -23.28 -3.80 -19.84
C ALA A 1 -24.54 -3.05 -20.26
N ARG A 2 -24.69 -2.65 -21.56
CA ARG A 2 -25.87 -1.90 -22.06
C ARG A 2 -27.16 -2.70 -21.88
N ALA A 3 -27.19 -3.97 -22.28
CA ALA A 3 -28.35 -4.86 -22.13
C ALA A 3 -28.73 -5.13 -20.68
N GLN A 4 -27.78 -5.03 -19.75
CA GLN A 4 -28.00 -5.22 -18.31
C GLN A 4 -28.58 -3.96 -17.67
N LEU A 5 -28.15 -2.77 -18.11
CA LEU A 5 -28.71 -1.47 -17.70
C LEU A 5 -30.14 -1.27 -18.22
N GLU A 6 -30.43 -1.71 -19.45
CA GLU A 6 -31.77 -1.66 -20.06
C GLU A 6 -32.76 -2.57 -19.33
N ARG A 7 -32.31 -3.68 -18.72
CA ARG A 7 -33.15 -4.57 -17.88
C ARG A 7 -33.43 -4.03 -16.48
N GLN A 8 -32.57 -3.13 -15.98
CA GLN A 8 -32.68 -2.58 -14.61
C GLN A 8 -33.46 -1.26 -14.53
N SER A 9 -33.74 -0.63 -15.66
CA SER A 9 -34.47 0.64 -15.69
C SER A 9 -35.69 0.58 -16.66
N PRO A 10 -36.84 0.10 -16.18
CA PRO A 10 -38.02 -0.01 -17.04
C PRO A 10 -38.64 1.34 -17.41
N ARG A 11 -38.18 2.47 -16.93
CA ARG A 11 -38.79 3.80 -17.12
C ARG A 11 -37.84 4.86 -17.71
N GLY A 12 -36.94 4.49 -18.53
CA GLY A 12 -36.15 5.49 -19.25
C GLY A 12 -34.88 4.87 -19.83
N ARG A 13 -34.70 4.99 -21.11
CA ARG A 13 -33.39 4.71 -21.73
C ARG A 13 -32.40 5.73 -21.19
N VAL A 14 -31.54 5.33 -20.25
CA VAL A 14 -30.36 6.12 -19.92
C VAL A 14 -29.47 6.06 -21.15
N ALA A 15 -29.53 7.07 -21.97
CA ALA A 15 -28.53 7.29 -23.01
C ALA A 15 -27.21 7.54 -22.28
N LEU A 16 -26.35 6.54 -22.24
CA LEU A 16 -24.95 6.77 -21.88
C LEU A 16 -24.43 7.82 -22.87
N PRO A 17 -23.77 8.89 -22.39
CA PRO A 17 -23.16 9.84 -23.30
C PRO A 17 -22.27 9.07 -24.29
N PRO A 18 -22.14 9.53 -25.52
CA PRO A 18 -21.35 8.87 -26.58
C PRO A 18 -19.84 8.96 -26.33
N GLY A 19 -19.41 8.82 -25.08
CA GLY A 19 -18.02 8.54 -24.77
C GLY A 19 -17.68 7.19 -25.38
N THR A 20 -16.82 7.19 -26.37
CA THR A 20 -16.45 5.95 -27.02
C THR A 20 -15.70 5.08 -26.02
N PRO A 21 -15.89 3.75 -26.00
CA PRO A 21 -15.06 2.85 -25.21
C PRO A 21 -13.56 3.06 -25.41
N ALA A 22 -13.16 3.60 -26.57
CA ALA A 22 -11.78 3.95 -26.89
C ALA A 22 -11.26 5.13 -26.06
N GLU A 23 -12.07 6.16 -25.80
CA GLU A 23 -11.67 7.29 -24.95
C GLU A 23 -11.45 6.86 -23.52
N LEU A 24 -12.37 6.08 -22.96
CA LEU A 24 -12.21 5.49 -21.64
C LEU A 24 -10.96 4.61 -21.56
N GLY A 25 -10.73 3.77 -22.59
CA GLY A 25 -9.54 2.94 -22.68
C GLY A 25 -8.24 3.74 -22.76
N GLY A 26 -8.23 4.87 -23.48
CA GLY A 26 -7.07 5.77 -23.57
C GLY A 26 -6.67 6.35 -22.22
N TRP A 27 -7.63 6.70 -21.36
CA TRP A 27 -7.38 7.23 -20.03
C TRP A 27 -6.82 6.20 -19.03
N SER A 28 -6.91 4.92 -19.34
CA SER A 28 -6.31 3.85 -18.53
C SER A 28 -4.85 3.54 -18.90
N LEU A 29 -4.30 4.19 -19.92
CA LEU A 29 -2.92 3.99 -20.36
C LEU A 29 -1.95 4.91 -19.62
N PRO A 30 -0.70 4.47 -19.35
CA PRO A 30 0.38 5.34 -18.92
C PRO A 30 0.59 6.51 -19.86
N GLY A 31 1.15 7.61 -19.35
CA GLY A 31 1.23 8.88 -20.09
C GLY A 31 1.82 8.80 -21.50
N SER A 32 2.93 8.06 -21.68
CA SER A 32 3.54 7.88 -23.01
C SER A 32 2.64 7.09 -23.95
N ALA A 33 2.16 5.93 -23.49
CA ALA A 33 1.27 5.07 -24.27
C ALA A 33 -0.05 5.77 -24.58
N ARG A 34 -0.57 6.59 -23.67
CA ARG A 34 -1.76 7.42 -23.90
C ARG A 34 -1.55 8.46 -24.98
N LYS A 35 -0.40 9.18 -24.94
CA LYS A 35 -0.05 10.16 -25.96
C LYS A 35 0.06 9.52 -27.33
N GLU A 36 0.75 8.38 -27.40
CA GLU A 36 0.90 7.61 -28.62
C GLU A 36 -0.46 7.10 -29.14
N PHE A 37 -1.27 6.52 -28.28
CA PHE A 37 -2.61 6.05 -28.61
C PHE A 37 -3.47 7.13 -29.22
N PHE A 38 -3.52 8.34 -28.68
CA PHE A 38 -4.32 9.42 -29.21
C PHE A 38 -3.74 9.97 -30.52
N ARG A 39 -2.42 9.95 -30.67
CA ARG A 39 -1.77 10.32 -31.95
C ARG A 39 -2.17 9.36 -33.08
N GLU A 40 -2.00 8.07 -32.87
CA GLU A 40 -2.33 7.02 -33.83
C GLU A 40 -3.84 6.99 -34.15
N ARG A 41 -4.66 7.14 -33.11
CA ARG A 41 -6.12 7.23 -33.28
C ARG A 41 -6.51 8.43 -34.12
N GLY A 42 -5.84 9.58 -33.94
CA GLY A 42 -6.04 10.77 -34.74
C GLY A 42 -5.67 10.56 -36.21
N GLN A 43 -4.57 9.91 -36.51
CA GLN A 43 -4.15 9.55 -37.86
C GLN A 43 -5.15 8.57 -38.50
N LEU A 44 -5.59 7.54 -37.76
CA LEU A 44 -6.59 6.59 -38.23
C LEU A 44 -7.92 7.29 -38.57
N ALA A 45 -8.32 8.29 -37.77
CA ALA A 45 -9.56 9.04 -37.99
C ALA A 45 -9.56 9.86 -39.29
N GLN A 46 -8.39 10.18 -39.85
CA GLN A 46 -8.25 10.91 -41.11
C GLN A 46 -8.32 10.01 -42.34
N ARG A 47 -8.31 8.70 -42.17
CA ARG A 47 -8.43 7.76 -43.30
C ARG A 47 -9.85 7.72 -43.82
N PHE A 48 -9.98 7.50 -45.14
CA PHE A 48 -11.29 7.38 -45.81
C PHE A 48 -12.14 6.20 -45.26
N ASP A 49 -11.48 5.17 -44.71
CA ASP A 49 -12.10 3.96 -44.13
C ASP A 49 -12.18 3.99 -42.59
N ALA A 50 -12.01 5.16 -41.99
CA ALA A 50 -11.93 5.35 -40.51
C ALA A 50 -13.15 4.72 -39.76
N GLY A 51 -14.35 4.88 -40.32
CA GLY A 51 -15.57 4.31 -39.71
C GLY A 51 -15.54 2.79 -39.58
N LYS A 52 -14.74 2.11 -40.41
CA LYS A 52 -14.55 0.66 -40.33
C LYS A 52 -13.59 0.26 -39.20
N TRP A 53 -12.53 1.03 -38.95
CA TRP A 53 -11.43 0.65 -38.08
C TRP A 53 -11.51 1.27 -36.67
N LEU A 54 -11.97 2.52 -36.55
CA LEU A 54 -12.06 3.21 -35.25
C LEU A 54 -12.80 2.44 -34.14
N PRO A 55 -13.89 1.69 -34.41
CA PRO A 55 -14.55 0.90 -33.41
C PRO A 55 -13.67 -0.20 -32.76
N PHE A 56 -12.64 -0.65 -33.50
CA PHE A 56 -11.69 -1.68 -33.03
C PHE A 56 -10.41 -1.10 -32.43
N PHE A 57 -10.13 0.17 -32.67
CA PHE A 57 -8.95 0.84 -32.13
C PHE A 57 -9.21 1.29 -30.72
N ARG A 58 -8.77 0.47 -29.78
CA ARG A 58 -9.02 0.64 -28.36
C ARG A 58 -7.72 0.86 -27.60
N GLY A 59 -7.77 1.69 -26.55
CA GLY A 59 -6.71 1.79 -25.55
C GLY A 59 -6.72 0.60 -24.57
N GLY A 60 -6.18 0.80 -23.38
CA GLY A 60 -6.23 -0.18 -22.32
C GLY A 60 -7.67 -0.46 -21.83
N SER A 61 -7.80 -1.44 -20.95
CA SER A 61 -9.05 -1.73 -20.23
C SER A 61 -8.92 -1.37 -18.77
N TRP A 62 -10.03 -1.26 -18.05
CA TRP A 62 -10.02 -1.15 -16.59
C TRP A 62 -9.35 -2.35 -15.93
N GLY A 63 -9.43 -3.53 -16.54
CA GLY A 63 -8.68 -4.71 -16.09
C GLY A 63 -7.18 -4.48 -16.16
N SER A 64 -6.67 -4.05 -17.31
CA SER A 64 -5.24 -3.74 -17.51
C SER A 64 -4.75 -2.63 -16.58
N PHE A 65 -5.58 -1.59 -16.40
CA PHE A 65 -5.27 -0.49 -15.49
C PHE A 65 -5.12 -0.95 -14.03
N ARG A 66 -6.01 -1.81 -13.55
CA ARG A 66 -5.95 -2.36 -12.20
C ARG A 66 -4.78 -3.33 -12.00
N VAL A 67 -4.41 -4.10 -13.03
CA VAL A 67 -3.20 -4.94 -12.98
C VAL A 67 -1.93 -4.09 -12.88
N ARG A 68 -1.90 -2.94 -13.54
CA ARG A 68 -0.76 -2.02 -13.43
C ARG A 68 -0.70 -1.32 -12.07
N TYR A 69 -1.84 -1.00 -11.48
CA TYR A 69 -1.96 -0.25 -10.22
C TYR A 69 -2.67 -1.09 -9.16
N GLU A 70 -1.89 -1.92 -8.50
CA GLU A 70 -2.39 -2.81 -7.46
C GLU A 70 -3.03 -2.06 -6.29
N GLU A 71 -2.58 -0.84 -5.99
CA GLU A 71 -3.17 0.03 -4.97
C GLU A 71 -4.64 0.35 -5.31
N LEU A 72 -4.92 0.55 -6.58
CA LEU A 72 -6.28 0.78 -7.05
C LEU A 72 -7.09 -0.52 -7.13
N ASN A 73 -6.46 -1.62 -7.56
CA ASN A 73 -7.08 -2.93 -7.54
C ASN A 73 -7.57 -3.27 -6.13
N LEU A 74 -6.75 -3.02 -5.12
CA LEU A 74 -7.09 -3.25 -3.72
C LEU A 74 -8.32 -2.43 -3.28
N ILE A 75 -8.36 -1.14 -3.59
CA ILE A 75 -9.53 -0.27 -3.35
C ILE A 75 -10.80 -0.84 -4.00
N TYR A 76 -10.71 -1.18 -5.28
CA TYR A 76 -11.83 -1.73 -6.05
C TYR A 76 -12.32 -3.07 -5.47
N ARG A 77 -11.40 -3.98 -5.17
CA ARG A 77 -11.71 -5.30 -4.61
C ARG A 77 -12.28 -5.22 -3.22
N LYS A 78 -11.75 -4.35 -2.36
CA LYS A 78 -12.30 -4.10 -1.03
C LYS A 78 -13.74 -3.59 -1.11
N ASN A 79 -14.05 -2.68 -2.03
CA ASN A 79 -15.42 -2.22 -2.23
C ASN A 79 -16.36 -3.38 -2.61
N LEU A 80 -15.93 -4.26 -3.52
CA LEU A 80 -16.70 -5.44 -3.90
C LEU A 80 -16.87 -6.43 -2.74
N MET A 81 -15.82 -6.68 -1.97
CA MET A 81 -15.86 -7.54 -0.79
C MET A 81 -16.87 -7.03 0.24
N LEU A 82 -16.82 -5.74 0.58
CA LEU A 82 -17.75 -5.13 1.51
C LEU A 82 -19.19 -5.16 0.98
N GLY A 83 -19.39 -4.93 -0.32
CA GLY A 83 -20.70 -5.05 -0.98
C GLY A 83 -21.26 -6.48 -0.90
N ARG A 84 -20.44 -7.51 -1.04
CA ARG A 84 -20.83 -8.92 -0.87
C ARG A 84 -21.23 -9.21 0.59
N LYS A 85 -20.40 -8.77 1.55
CA LYS A 85 -20.68 -8.90 2.99
C LYS A 85 -21.98 -8.20 3.40
N LEU A 86 -22.25 -7.00 2.84
CA LEU A 86 -23.49 -6.27 3.11
C LEU A 86 -24.72 -7.01 2.59
N LYS A 87 -24.67 -7.61 1.39
CA LYS A 87 -25.78 -8.43 0.86
C LYS A 87 -26.14 -9.59 1.79
N GLY A 88 -25.16 -10.21 2.43
CA GLY A 88 -25.39 -11.25 3.45
C GLY A 88 -26.01 -10.74 4.76
N LYS A 89 -26.00 -9.42 4.98
CA LYS A 89 -26.52 -8.74 6.19
C LYS A 89 -27.64 -7.75 5.84
N SER A 90 -28.50 -8.05 4.88
CA SER A 90 -29.48 -7.11 4.32
C SER A 90 -30.47 -6.49 5.33
N GLN A 91 -30.66 -7.12 6.49
CA GLN A 91 -31.52 -6.61 7.57
C GLN A 91 -30.76 -5.88 8.69
N PHE A 92 -29.49 -5.63 8.50
CA PHE A 92 -28.68 -4.87 9.44
C PHE A 92 -29.18 -3.40 9.51
N PRO A 93 -29.37 -2.81 10.72
CA PRO A 93 -29.95 -1.47 10.87
C PRO A 93 -29.20 -0.37 10.12
N GLY A 94 -27.86 -0.48 9.98
CA GLY A 94 -27.00 0.44 9.24
C GLY A 94 -26.89 0.19 7.73
N ALA A 95 -27.59 -0.80 7.16
CA ALA A 95 -27.41 -1.23 5.77
C ALA A 95 -27.52 -0.10 4.74
N ARG A 96 -28.45 0.86 4.94
CA ARG A 96 -28.61 2.00 4.04
C ARG A 96 -27.39 2.93 4.09
N ALA A 97 -26.93 3.30 5.28
CA ALA A 97 -25.77 4.17 5.45
C ALA A 97 -24.51 3.53 4.85
N VAL A 98 -24.29 2.25 5.12
CA VAL A 98 -23.19 1.47 4.52
C VAL A 98 -23.32 1.45 2.99
N THR A 99 -24.50 1.23 2.44
CA THR A 99 -24.72 1.26 0.99
C THR A 99 -24.34 2.61 0.38
N GLU A 100 -24.76 3.71 0.99
CA GLU A 100 -24.43 5.06 0.53
C GLU A 100 -22.91 5.34 0.59
N ARG A 101 -22.20 4.84 1.63
CA ARG A 101 -20.75 4.90 1.72
C ARG A 101 -20.07 4.11 0.59
N LEU A 102 -20.50 2.89 0.35
CA LEU A 102 -19.97 2.06 -0.74
C LEU A 102 -20.20 2.70 -2.12
N TRP A 103 -21.31 3.39 -2.33
CA TRP A 103 -21.54 4.15 -3.56
C TRP A 103 -20.59 5.34 -3.69
N ARG A 104 -20.37 6.11 -2.60
CA ARG A 104 -19.38 7.20 -2.61
C ARG A 104 -17.97 6.69 -2.87
N ALA A 105 -17.62 5.52 -2.32
CA ALA A 105 -16.31 4.88 -2.56
C ALA A 105 -16.11 4.42 -4.03
N GLN A 106 -17.16 4.40 -4.86
CA GLN A 106 -17.07 4.11 -6.29
C GLN A 106 -16.78 5.36 -7.15
N CYS A 107 -16.49 6.50 -6.50
CA CYS A 107 -16.13 7.72 -7.23
C CYS A 107 -14.96 7.46 -8.17
N SER A 108 -15.17 7.71 -9.47
CA SER A 108 -14.19 7.42 -10.51
C SER A 108 -12.96 8.34 -10.49
N THR A 109 -13.04 9.49 -9.82
CA THR A 109 -12.00 10.53 -9.89
C THR A 109 -10.62 10.02 -9.47
N ALA A 110 -10.53 9.15 -8.46
CA ALA A 110 -9.28 8.54 -8.02
C ALA A 110 -8.92 7.24 -8.76
N GLN A 111 -9.76 6.77 -9.67
CA GLN A 111 -9.65 5.42 -10.25
C GLN A 111 -9.11 5.41 -11.69
N TRP A 112 -8.38 6.44 -12.09
CA TRP A 112 -7.82 6.57 -13.42
C TRP A 112 -6.69 7.62 -13.48
N HIS A 113 -5.98 7.72 -14.62
CA HIS A 113 -5.09 8.86 -14.89
C HIS A 113 -5.93 10.09 -15.24
N GLY A 114 -6.14 10.98 -14.28
CA GLY A 114 -6.79 12.27 -14.52
C GLY A 114 -5.80 13.34 -14.96
N THR A 115 -6.30 14.37 -15.64
CA THR A 115 -5.51 15.57 -15.96
C THR A 115 -5.09 16.36 -14.73
N GLN A 116 -5.70 16.10 -13.59
CA GLN A 116 -5.47 16.76 -12.31
C GLN A 116 -5.06 15.75 -11.24
N GLY A 117 -4.22 14.80 -11.57
CA GLY A 117 -3.62 13.86 -10.65
C GLY A 117 -4.35 12.52 -10.51
N GLY A 118 -5.67 12.45 -10.61
CA GLY A 118 -6.41 11.18 -10.53
C GLY A 118 -5.94 10.27 -9.40
N LEU A 119 -5.50 9.06 -9.74
CA LEU A 119 -4.97 8.10 -8.77
C LEU A 119 -3.67 8.59 -8.09
N HIS A 120 -2.88 9.47 -8.73
CA HIS A 120 -1.67 10.03 -8.17
C HIS A 120 -1.93 11.01 -7.02
N SER A 121 -3.18 11.42 -6.82
CA SER A 121 -3.59 12.31 -5.73
C SER A 121 -3.93 11.54 -4.46
N PRO A 122 -3.08 11.54 -3.41
CA PRO A 122 -3.32 10.77 -2.19
C PRO A 122 -4.60 11.15 -1.46
N HIS A 123 -5.01 12.44 -1.53
CA HIS A 123 -6.24 12.90 -0.89
C HIS A 123 -7.51 12.31 -1.55
N LEU A 124 -7.49 12.04 -2.87
CA LEU A 124 -8.60 11.41 -3.57
C LEU A 124 -8.72 9.92 -3.19
N ARG A 125 -7.60 9.20 -3.15
CA ARG A 125 -7.58 7.81 -2.68
C ARG A 125 -7.97 7.73 -1.19
N GLY A 126 -7.45 8.66 -0.38
CA GLY A 126 -7.79 8.78 1.04
C GLY A 126 -9.27 9.03 1.29
N ALA A 127 -9.96 9.80 0.43
CA ALA A 127 -11.40 9.99 0.51
C ALA A 127 -12.17 8.68 0.28
N ILE A 128 -11.74 7.86 -0.68
CA ILE A 128 -12.33 6.53 -0.91
C ILE A 128 -12.06 5.61 0.29
N TRP A 129 -10.83 5.56 0.79
CA TRP A 129 -10.47 4.76 1.95
C TRP A 129 -11.31 5.13 3.18
N ARG A 130 -11.59 6.41 3.39
CA ARG A 130 -12.45 6.87 4.49
C ARG A 130 -13.84 6.25 4.41
N GLU A 131 -14.46 6.26 3.24
CA GLU A 131 -15.77 5.66 3.05
C GLU A 131 -15.76 4.13 3.23
N LEU A 132 -14.74 3.45 2.70
CA LEU A 132 -14.61 1.99 2.85
C LEU A 132 -14.38 1.57 4.31
N LEU A 133 -13.47 2.24 5.02
CA LEU A 133 -13.17 1.93 6.42
C LEU A 133 -14.34 2.27 7.33
N SER A 134 -15.04 3.38 7.07
CA SER A 134 -16.25 3.72 7.82
C SER A 134 -17.36 2.71 7.59
N ALA A 135 -17.56 2.26 6.35
CA ALA A 135 -18.53 1.22 6.02
C ALA A 135 -18.21 -0.10 6.74
N GLU A 136 -16.94 -0.47 6.74
CA GLU A 136 -16.47 -1.69 7.37
C GLU A 136 -16.61 -1.65 8.90
N ALA A 137 -16.24 -0.54 9.54
CA ALA A 137 -16.41 -0.35 10.98
C ALA A 137 -17.89 -0.36 11.39
N GLU A 138 -18.79 0.25 10.61
CA GLU A 138 -20.21 0.26 10.86
C GLU A 138 -20.82 -1.15 10.79
N MET A 139 -20.38 -1.97 9.83
CA MET A 139 -20.78 -3.39 9.74
C MET A 139 -20.26 -4.26 10.90
N ARG A 140 -19.22 -3.81 11.59
CA ARG A 140 -18.61 -4.46 12.76
C ARG A 140 -18.98 -3.79 14.09
N ALA A 141 -19.87 -2.81 14.08
CA ALA A 141 -20.25 -2.11 15.30
C ALA A 141 -20.73 -3.09 16.39
N GLY A 142 -20.19 -2.92 17.61
CA GLY A 142 -20.46 -3.79 18.75
C GLY A 142 -19.66 -5.10 18.80
N GLN A 143 -18.84 -5.39 17.80
CA GLN A 143 -17.90 -6.53 17.88
C GLN A 143 -16.71 -6.19 18.78
N THR A 144 -16.33 -7.13 19.61
CA THR A 144 -15.16 -7.05 20.50
C THR A 144 -14.04 -8.00 20.07
N GLU A 145 -14.38 -8.96 19.22
CA GLU A 145 -13.45 -9.93 18.68
C GLU A 145 -12.99 -9.54 17.28
N MET A 146 -11.79 -9.96 16.94
CA MET A 146 -11.25 -9.81 15.60
C MET A 146 -11.89 -10.87 14.68
N ASP A 147 -12.39 -10.45 13.54
CA ASP A 147 -12.85 -11.32 12.46
C ASP A 147 -11.67 -11.61 11.53
N VAL A 148 -11.25 -12.88 11.42
CA VAL A 148 -10.11 -13.29 10.60
C VAL A 148 -10.58 -14.22 9.49
N VAL A 149 -10.36 -13.81 8.24
CA VAL A 149 -10.78 -14.54 7.05
C VAL A 149 -9.59 -14.73 6.12
N ARG A 150 -9.55 -15.88 5.46
CA ARG A 150 -8.59 -16.19 4.38
C ARG A 150 -9.34 -16.13 3.04
N GLU A 151 -9.01 -15.18 2.21
CA GLU A 151 -9.72 -14.92 0.94
C GLU A 151 -8.73 -14.33 -0.09
N ASP A 152 -8.89 -14.68 -1.37
CA ASP A 152 -8.24 -13.99 -2.48
C ASP A 152 -8.91 -12.62 -2.68
N VAL A 153 -8.36 -11.62 -2.00
CA VAL A 153 -8.96 -10.28 -1.94
C VAL A 153 -8.68 -9.48 -3.20
N ASN A 154 -7.46 -9.56 -3.73
CA ASN A 154 -7.02 -8.78 -4.89
C ASN A 154 -7.30 -9.49 -6.22
N ALA A 155 -7.74 -10.76 -6.18
CA ALA A 155 -8.04 -11.65 -7.30
C ALA A 155 -6.82 -11.91 -8.20
N ASP A 156 -5.69 -12.18 -7.58
CA ASP A 156 -4.46 -12.65 -8.23
C ASP A 156 -4.30 -14.19 -8.17
N GLY A 157 -5.25 -14.90 -7.53
CA GLY A 157 -5.24 -16.33 -7.32
C GLY A 157 -4.50 -16.77 -6.06
N GLN A 158 -4.01 -15.84 -5.24
CA GLN A 158 -3.36 -16.13 -3.97
C GLN A 158 -4.27 -15.77 -2.79
N ILE A 159 -3.99 -16.34 -1.64
CA ILE A 159 -4.85 -16.17 -0.47
C ILE A 159 -4.21 -15.16 0.50
N GLU A 160 -4.91 -14.07 0.73
CA GLU A 160 -4.60 -13.10 1.78
C GLU A 160 -5.23 -13.49 3.13
N VAL A 161 -4.71 -12.86 4.19
CA VAL A 161 -5.29 -12.89 5.54
C VAL A 161 -5.89 -11.53 5.85
N VAL A 162 -7.21 -11.47 5.93
CA VAL A 162 -7.97 -10.28 6.35
C VAL A 162 -8.24 -10.38 7.83
N ALA A 163 -7.77 -9.42 8.60
CA ALA A 163 -8.03 -9.33 10.04
C ALA A 163 -8.78 -8.03 10.32
N GLY A 164 -10.04 -8.12 10.72
CA GLY A 164 -10.92 -6.97 10.89
C GLY A 164 -11.45 -6.84 12.31
N HIS A 165 -11.29 -5.64 12.87
CA HIS A 165 -11.83 -5.21 14.16
C HIS A 165 -12.41 -3.79 13.98
N PRO A 166 -13.39 -3.33 14.78
CA PRO A 166 -13.90 -1.96 14.66
C PRO A 166 -12.85 -0.85 14.72
N ALA A 167 -11.74 -1.07 15.45
CA ALA A 167 -10.66 -0.10 15.59
C ALA A 167 -9.52 -0.24 14.58
N LEU A 168 -9.34 -1.43 13.98
CA LEU A 168 -8.17 -1.73 13.14
C LEU A 168 -8.51 -2.81 12.11
N THR A 169 -8.22 -2.54 10.85
CA THR A 169 -8.29 -3.56 9.79
C THR A 169 -6.92 -3.78 9.19
N LEU A 170 -6.52 -5.03 9.03
CA LEU A 170 -5.25 -5.44 8.46
C LEU A 170 -5.48 -6.42 7.31
N LEU A 171 -4.65 -6.30 6.27
CA LEU A 171 -4.60 -7.24 5.16
C LEU A 171 -3.16 -7.68 4.95
N PHE A 172 -2.89 -8.96 5.12
CA PHE A 172 -1.57 -9.53 4.88
C PHE A 172 -1.56 -10.39 3.64
N SER A 173 -0.51 -10.26 2.83
CA SER A 173 -0.23 -11.19 1.73
C SER A 173 0.99 -12.04 2.04
N PRO A 174 0.80 -13.30 2.46
CA PRO A 174 1.90 -14.24 2.63
C PRO A 174 2.68 -14.43 1.32
N HIS A 175 2.03 -14.26 0.18
CA HIS A 175 2.60 -14.50 -1.13
C HIS A 175 3.53 -13.37 -1.61
N LEU A 176 3.30 -12.14 -1.14
CA LEU A 176 4.11 -10.95 -1.46
C LEU A 176 5.02 -10.59 -0.27
N GLY A 177 6.07 -11.37 -0.05
CA GLY A 177 7.03 -11.12 1.03
C GLY A 177 6.45 -11.19 2.44
N GLY A 178 5.23 -11.76 2.61
CA GLY A 178 4.50 -11.71 3.86
C GLY A 178 4.23 -10.28 4.32
N ALA A 179 4.09 -9.33 3.42
CA ALA A 179 3.87 -7.91 3.71
C ALA A 179 2.42 -7.62 4.13
N CYS A 180 2.22 -6.46 4.76
CA CYS A 180 0.90 -5.93 5.08
C CYS A 180 0.48 -4.92 4.01
N LEU A 181 -0.64 -5.19 3.34
CA LEU A 181 -1.18 -4.41 2.22
C LEU A 181 -2.14 -3.32 2.68
N GLU A 182 -2.73 -3.47 3.87
CA GLU A 182 -3.65 -2.51 4.48
C GLU A 182 -3.42 -2.42 5.97
N VAL A 183 -3.33 -1.20 6.47
CA VAL A 183 -3.47 -0.85 7.89
C VAL A 183 -4.55 0.22 7.96
N GLY A 184 -5.78 -0.24 8.06
CA GLY A 184 -6.97 0.61 8.10
C GLY A 184 -7.29 1.05 9.52
N LEU A 185 -7.37 2.36 9.73
CA LEU A 185 -7.72 3.01 10.98
C LEU A 185 -9.06 3.74 10.81
N PRO A 186 -10.20 3.10 11.12
CA PRO A 186 -11.53 3.69 10.90
C PRO A 186 -11.75 4.99 11.65
N GLU A 187 -11.25 5.14 12.88
CA GLU A 187 -11.34 6.38 13.65
C GLU A 187 -10.77 7.59 12.91
N PHE A 188 -9.72 7.39 12.11
CA PHE A 188 -9.07 8.45 11.32
C PHE A 188 -9.53 8.42 9.84
N GLY A 189 -10.35 7.43 9.45
CA GLY A 189 -10.75 7.20 8.06
C GLY A 189 -9.57 7.02 7.12
N ARG A 190 -8.53 6.30 7.55
CA ARG A 190 -7.24 6.27 6.87
C ARG A 190 -6.67 4.87 6.75
N ASN A 191 -6.21 4.52 5.55
CA ASN A 191 -5.33 3.38 5.34
C ASN A 191 -3.88 3.87 5.31
N LEU A 192 -3.07 3.49 6.28
CA LEU A 192 -1.67 3.90 6.35
C LEU A 192 -0.81 3.28 5.25
N ALA A 193 -1.22 2.14 4.69
CA ALA A 193 -0.53 1.46 3.60
C ALA A 193 -0.89 2.03 2.20
N ASP A 194 -1.74 3.07 2.12
CA ASP A 194 -2.13 3.69 0.84
C ASP A 194 -1.00 4.58 0.30
N VAL A 195 0.08 3.95 -0.10
CA VAL A 195 1.25 4.58 -0.74
C VAL A 195 1.34 4.09 -2.17
N LEU A 196 1.31 5.02 -3.14
CA LEU A 196 1.46 4.68 -4.55
C LEU A 196 2.93 4.36 -4.85
N THR A 197 3.15 3.21 -5.44
CA THR A 197 4.46 2.78 -5.95
C THR A 197 4.88 3.66 -7.13
N ARG A 198 6.14 4.07 -7.17
CA ARG A 198 6.70 4.91 -8.25
C ARG A 198 6.94 4.05 -9.50
N ARG A 199 6.19 4.32 -10.55
CA ARG A 199 6.26 3.61 -11.82
C ARG A 199 6.77 4.52 -12.93
N ASP A 200 7.34 3.94 -13.98
CA ASP A 200 7.62 4.69 -15.20
C ASP A 200 6.30 4.98 -15.90
N GLU A 201 5.88 6.23 -15.85
CA GLU A 201 4.66 6.71 -16.49
C GLU A 201 4.92 7.26 -17.89
N GLY A 202 6.16 7.27 -18.34
CA GLY A 202 6.55 7.77 -19.65
C GLY A 202 6.17 9.24 -19.92
N MET A 203 5.92 10.01 -18.89
CA MET A 203 5.29 11.34 -18.96
C MET A 203 6.28 12.42 -19.28
N ASN A 204 7.34 12.39 -19.71
CA ASN A 204 8.25 13.49 -20.17
C ASN A 204 9.64 12.92 -20.43
N GLY A 205 9.94 12.66 -21.66
CA GLY A 205 11.24 12.24 -22.10
C GLY A 205 12.40 12.63 -21.18
N ALA A 206 13.17 11.68 -20.75
CA ALA A 206 14.46 11.80 -20.07
C ALA A 206 14.50 12.25 -18.60
N SER A 207 13.43 12.49 -17.91
CA SER A 207 13.46 12.77 -16.46
C SER A 207 12.46 11.91 -15.69
N ALA A 208 12.55 10.61 -15.86
CA ALA A 208 11.93 9.69 -14.91
C ALA A 208 12.62 9.86 -13.58
N GLY A 209 11.88 10.26 -12.52
CA GLY A 209 12.35 10.13 -11.15
C GLY A 209 12.66 8.65 -10.85
N PRO A 210 13.12 8.33 -9.64
CA PRO A 210 13.40 6.95 -9.28
C PRO A 210 12.15 6.08 -9.41
N VAL A 211 12.30 4.92 -10.05
CA VAL A 211 11.25 3.90 -10.23
C VAL A 211 11.48 2.80 -9.21
N ASP A 212 10.39 2.35 -8.58
CA ASP A 212 10.44 1.22 -7.68
C ASP A 212 10.34 -0.10 -8.46
N TRP A 213 11.15 -1.08 -8.12
CA TRP A 213 11.12 -2.40 -8.75
C TRP A 213 10.17 -3.38 -8.01
N TYR A 214 9.59 -2.95 -6.87
CA TYR A 214 8.61 -3.67 -6.07
C TYR A 214 7.51 -2.71 -5.62
N GLU A 215 6.38 -3.27 -5.18
CA GLU A 215 5.27 -2.50 -4.63
C GLU A 215 5.54 -2.06 -3.20
N ARG A 216 5.28 -0.79 -2.91
CA ARG A 216 5.49 -0.20 -1.59
C ARG A 216 4.41 -0.64 -0.60
N ARG A 217 4.79 -1.46 0.37
CA ARG A 217 3.91 -2.02 1.42
C ARG A 217 4.54 -1.83 2.80
N LEU A 218 3.91 -2.37 3.86
CA LEU A 218 4.49 -2.38 5.19
C LEU A 218 5.10 -3.74 5.50
N PHE A 219 6.16 -3.71 6.31
CA PHE A 219 6.90 -4.88 6.77
C PHE A 219 7.53 -5.69 5.63
N GLN A 220 8.11 -4.99 4.67
CA GLN A 220 8.92 -5.60 3.62
C GLN A 220 10.34 -5.80 4.12
N ASP A 221 10.89 -6.97 3.86
CA ASP A 221 12.13 -7.43 4.46
C ASP A 221 13.26 -7.38 3.46
N HIS A 222 14.24 -6.52 3.74
CA HIS A 222 15.41 -6.28 2.90
C HIS A 222 16.69 -6.88 3.50
N PHE A 223 17.61 -7.25 2.63
CA PHE A 223 18.98 -7.57 2.98
C PHE A 223 19.95 -6.77 2.10
N PHE A 224 20.39 -5.64 2.60
CA PHE A 224 21.27 -4.74 1.87
C PHE A 224 22.74 -5.11 2.00
N ALA A 225 23.55 -4.65 1.06
CA ALA A 225 25.01 -4.62 1.23
C ALA A 225 25.39 -3.66 2.38
N LYS A 226 26.51 -3.94 3.05
CA LYS A 226 27.08 -3.02 4.06
C LYS A 226 27.36 -1.64 3.43
N GLY A 227 27.06 -0.58 4.17
CA GLY A 227 27.27 0.80 3.72
C GLY A 227 26.17 1.37 2.81
N THR A 228 25.02 0.69 2.66
CA THR A 228 23.87 1.25 1.96
C THR A 228 23.40 2.55 2.64
N THR A 229 23.26 3.62 1.85
CA THR A 229 22.91 4.96 2.33
C THR A 229 21.47 5.34 2.00
N VAL A 230 20.94 6.36 2.68
CA VAL A 230 19.60 6.87 2.41
C VAL A 230 19.47 7.43 0.98
N GLU A 231 20.53 7.99 0.42
CA GLU A 231 20.57 8.51 -0.95
C GLU A 231 20.37 7.37 -1.97
N GLN A 232 21.02 6.23 -1.75
CA GLN A 232 20.84 5.04 -2.59
C GLN A 232 19.42 4.49 -2.48
N LEU A 233 18.83 4.47 -1.27
CA LEU A 233 17.44 4.03 -1.05
C LEU A 233 16.46 4.95 -1.78
N VAL A 234 16.64 6.26 -1.69
CA VAL A 234 15.81 7.25 -2.41
C VAL A 234 15.91 7.10 -3.92
N ALA A 235 17.13 6.88 -4.42
CA ALA A 235 17.39 6.73 -5.85
C ALA A 235 17.00 5.35 -6.41
N GLY A 236 16.75 4.36 -5.54
CA GLY A 236 16.50 2.97 -5.95
C GLY A 236 17.72 2.26 -6.51
N THR A 237 18.94 2.72 -6.15
CA THR A 237 20.23 2.21 -6.67
C THR A 237 20.98 1.35 -5.67
N TYR A 238 20.37 1.01 -4.55
CA TYR A 238 20.97 0.15 -3.53
C TYR A 238 21.05 -1.30 -4.01
N PRO A 239 22.10 -2.05 -3.61
CA PRO A 239 22.19 -3.47 -3.89
C PRO A 239 21.29 -4.26 -2.93
N GLU A 240 20.19 -4.83 -3.44
CA GLU A 240 19.43 -5.84 -2.71
C GLU A 240 20.11 -7.20 -2.85
N LEU A 241 20.44 -7.81 -1.72
CA LEU A 241 21.06 -9.13 -1.68
C LEU A 241 20.06 -10.25 -1.47
N GLY A 242 18.92 -9.95 -0.85
CA GLY A 242 17.90 -10.92 -0.45
C GLY A 242 16.84 -11.19 -1.51
N ASP A 243 16.24 -12.35 -1.47
CA ASP A 243 15.06 -12.71 -2.28
C ASP A 243 13.77 -12.76 -1.47
N PHE A 244 13.58 -11.84 -0.50
CA PHE A 244 12.48 -11.92 0.47
C PHE A 244 11.30 -11.02 0.13
N ILE A 245 11.49 -9.88 -0.53
CA ILE A 245 10.48 -8.82 -0.71
C ILE A 245 9.24 -9.28 -1.49
N LEU A 246 9.44 -9.94 -2.64
CA LEU A 246 8.37 -10.34 -3.57
C LEU A 246 8.10 -11.84 -3.59
N GLN A 247 8.75 -12.58 -2.73
CA GLN A 247 8.65 -14.03 -2.77
C GLN A 247 7.68 -14.57 -1.73
N PRO A 248 7.04 -15.71 -1.99
CA PRO A 248 6.07 -16.29 -1.08
C PRO A 248 6.71 -16.76 0.23
N PHE A 249 6.01 -16.51 1.32
CA PHE A 249 6.24 -17.08 2.64
C PHE A 249 5.18 -18.15 2.92
N GLU A 250 5.62 -19.25 3.50
CA GLU A 250 4.74 -20.26 4.05
C GLU A 250 4.11 -19.76 5.36
N MET A 251 2.80 -19.85 5.49
CA MET A 251 2.10 -19.55 6.74
C MET A 251 2.17 -20.79 7.65
N THR A 252 2.96 -20.70 8.72
CA THR A 252 3.20 -21.81 9.66
C THR A 252 2.22 -21.84 10.81
N GLN A 253 1.70 -20.66 11.21
CA GLN A 253 0.73 -20.54 12.29
C GLN A 253 -0.20 -19.36 12.06
N MET A 254 -1.48 -19.57 12.37
CA MET A 254 -2.47 -18.50 12.53
C MET A 254 -3.35 -18.80 13.74
N ARG A 255 -3.37 -17.92 14.73
CA ARG A 255 -4.18 -18.07 15.95
C ARG A 255 -4.85 -16.75 16.30
N GLN A 256 -6.17 -16.77 16.38
CA GLN A 256 -6.99 -15.64 16.82
C GLN A 256 -7.58 -15.93 18.21
N THR A 257 -7.61 -14.90 19.08
CA THR A 257 -8.23 -14.97 20.41
C THR A 257 -8.68 -13.58 20.83
N GLY A 258 -9.99 -13.35 20.91
CA GLY A 258 -10.55 -12.02 21.21
C GLY A 258 -10.12 -10.99 20.15
N SER A 259 -9.57 -9.86 20.57
CA SER A 259 -9.04 -8.80 19.69
C SER A 259 -7.62 -9.09 19.16
N ARG A 260 -7.05 -10.25 19.46
CA ARG A 260 -5.65 -10.59 19.16
C ARG A 260 -5.53 -11.59 18.04
N LEU A 261 -4.50 -11.37 17.19
CA LEU A 261 -4.08 -12.30 16.13
C LEU A 261 -2.57 -12.55 16.23
N THR A 262 -2.18 -13.81 16.15
CA THR A 262 -0.80 -14.22 15.88
C THR A 262 -0.75 -14.86 14.50
N LEU A 263 0.13 -14.36 13.62
CA LEU A 263 0.37 -14.86 12.28
C LEU A 263 1.86 -15.11 12.10
N SER A 264 2.28 -16.36 11.93
CA SER A 264 3.67 -16.74 11.71
C SER A 264 3.90 -17.16 10.27
N LEU A 265 4.93 -16.60 9.68
CA LEU A 265 5.33 -16.78 8.29
C LEU A 265 6.79 -17.20 8.23
N ARG A 266 7.14 -18.05 7.27
CA ARG A 266 8.48 -18.60 7.09
C ARG A 266 8.85 -18.63 5.61
N ARG A 267 10.11 -18.28 5.31
CA ARG A 267 10.68 -18.45 3.98
C ARG A 267 12.11 -18.99 4.07
N ASP A 268 12.36 -20.09 3.39
CA ASP A 268 13.71 -20.58 3.09
C ASP A 268 14.18 -19.91 1.78
N GLY A 269 14.89 -18.82 1.93
CA GLY A 269 15.37 -17.96 0.85
C GLY A 269 16.88 -17.95 0.77
N GLY A 270 17.43 -16.84 0.26
CA GLY A 270 18.86 -16.67 0.18
C GLY A 270 19.32 -15.24 -0.09
N LEU A 271 20.58 -14.99 0.21
CA LEU A 271 21.28 -13.79 -0.18
C LEU A 271 22.20 -14.13 -1.37
N TYR A 272 22.25 -13.24 -2.34
CA TYR A 272 22.99 -13.43 -3.58
C TYR A 272 24.16 -12.45 -3.64
N ARG A 273 25.36 -13.01 -3.72
CA ARG A 273 26.59 -12.29 -4.04
C ARG A 273 27.15 -12.87 -5.33
N VAL A 274 28.03 -12.13 -6.02
CA VAL A 274 28.57 -12.52 -7.32
C VAL A 274 28.89 -14.03 -7.38
N GLY A 275 28.07 -14.76 -8.14
CA GLY A 275 28.22 -16.20 -8.37
C GLY A 275 27.89 -17.14 -7.19
N THR A 276 27.39 -16.60 -6.05
CA THR A 276 27.15 -17.42 -4.85
C THR A 276 25.80 -17.12 -4.23
N ARG A 277 24.99 -18.16 -3.96
CA ARG A 277 23.79 -18.07 -3.10
C ARG A 277 24.20 -18.50 -1.68
N LEU A 278 23.86 -17.65 -0.71
CA LEU A 278 24.00 -17.90 0.72
C LEU A 278 22.62 -18.23 1.29
N PRO A 279 22.33 -19.51 1.62
CA PRO A 279 21.03 -19.90 2.16
C PRO A 279 20.71 -19.20 3.46
N CYS A 280 19.49 -18.67 3.56
CA CYS A 280 19.00 -17.91 4.71
C CYS A 280 17.55 -18.23 4.98
N LEU A 281 17.23 -18.64 6.20
CA LEU A 281 15.88 -18.82 6.66
C LEU A 281 15.42 -17.55 7.38
N LEU A 282 14.33 -16.97 6.92
CA LEU A 282 13.64 -15.88 7.61
C LEU A 282 12.29 -16.36 8.12
N GLU A 283 12.12 -16.24 9.42
CA GLU A 283 10.84 -16.46 10.11
C GLU A 283 10.37 -15.13 10.69
N LYS A 284 9.12 -14.77 10.44
CA LYS A 284 8.51 -13.58 11.04
C LYS A 284 7.15 -13.88 11.62
N THR A 285 6.89 -13.33 12.80
CA THR A 285 5.65 -13.51 13.53
C THR A 285 5.05 -12.16 13.85
N TYR A 286 3.85 -11.92 13.33
CA TYR A 286 3.02 -10.79 13.69
C TYR A 286 2.22 -11.13 14.95
N ALA A 287 2.33 -10.30 15.98
CA ALA A 287 1.48 -10.30 17.15
C ALA A 287 0.69 -8.98 17.16
N ILE A 288 -0.62 -9.10 17.01
CA ILE A 288 -1.53 -7.97 16.83
C ILE A 288 -2.49 -7.92 18.01
N ASP A 289 -2.71 -6.72 18.54
CA ASP A 289 -3.81 -6.44 19.47
C ASP A 289 -4.57 -5.21 18.97
N ALA A 290 -5.71 -5.46 18.30
CA ALA A 290 -6.49 -4.41 17.68
C ALA A 290 -7.12 -3.45 18.68
N ALA A 291 -7.47 -3.92 19.89
CA ALA A 291 -8.06 -3.08 20.92
C ALA A 291 -7.08 -2.03 21.46
N SER A 292 -5.78 -2.35 21.51
CA SER A 292 -4.73 -1.42 21.93
C SER A 292 -4.06 -0.68 20.76
N GLY A 293 -4.41 -1.02 19.51
CA GLY A 293 -3.76 -0.47 18.32
C GLY A 293 -2.28 -0.86 18.21
N LEU A 294 -1.93 -2.09 18.63
CA LEU A 294 -0.56 -2.60 18.61
C LEU A 294 -0.36 -3.63 17.50
N VAL A 295 0.70 -3.47 16.73
CA VAL A 295 1.27 -4.48 15.84
C VAL A 295 2.73 -4.66 16.20
N GLU A 296 3.11 -5.86 16.63
CA GLU A 296 4.50 -6.25 16.87
C GLU A 296 4.90 -7.30 15.84
N VAL A 297 6.10 -7.17 15.27
CA VAL A 297 6.67 -8.17 14.38
C VAL A 297 7.99 -8.64 14.98
N SER A 298 8.09 -9.95 15.19
CA SER A 298 9.33 -10.61 15.62
C SER A 298 9.94 -11.31 14.43
N TYR A 299 11.25 -11.15 14.26
CA TYR A 299 12.05 -11.76 13.20
C TYR A 299 13.04 -12.73 13.80
N GLN A 300 13.23 -13.88 13.14
CA GLN A 300 14.36 -14.77 13.36
C GLN A 300 15.04 -15.04 12.02
N ILE A 301 16.32 -14.69 11.90
CA ILE A 301 17.13 -14.82 10.69
C ILE A 301 18.18 -15.87 10.96
N THR A 302 18.20 -16.96 10.21
CA THR A 302 19.11 -18.09 10.41
C THR A 302 19.99 -18.28 9.18
N ASN A 303 21.29 -18.31 9.34
CA ASN A 303 22.22 -18.75 8.31
C ASN A 303 22.15 -20.29 8.20
N THR A 304 21.45 -20.81 7.20
CA THR A 304 21.32 -22.26 6.94
C THR A 304 22.38 -22.79 5.97
N GLY A 305 23.28 -21.91 5.51
CA GLY A 305 24.37 -22.25 4.60
C GLY A 305 25.63 -22.73 5.30
N LYS A 306 26.68 -22.93 4.48
CA LYS A 306 28.02 -23.37 4.94
C LYS A 306 29.04 -22.22 5.00
N LEU A 307 28.69 -21.04 4.52
CA LEU A 307 29.54 -19.85 4.48
C LEU A 307 28.98 -18.76 5.41
N PRO A 308 29.81 -17.86 5.95
CA PRO A 308 29.35 -16.71 6.71
C PRO A 308 28.38 -15.84 5.90
N LEU A 309 27.32 -15.34 6.54
CA LEU A 309 26.34 -14.45 5.97
C LEU A 309 26.53 -13.04 6.55
N GLU A 310 26.95 -12.11 5.70
CA GLU A 310 27.09 -10.71 6.05
C GLU A 310 26.12 -9.85 5.22
N ALA A 311 25.32 -9.04 5.89
CA ALA A 311 24.36 -8.12 5.26
C ALA A 311 23.91 -7.05 6.25
N VAL A 312 23.07 -6.14 5.79
CA VAL A 312 22.23 -5.31 6.65
C VAL A 312 20.78 -5.76 6.45
N PHE A 313 20.19 -6.37 7.48
CA PHE A 313 18.75 -6.62 7.49
C PHE A 313 18.01 -5.32 7.77
N ALA A 314 16.90 -5.07 7.06
CA ALA A 314 16.03 -3.94 7.33
C ALA A 314 14.56 -4.29 7.07
N ALA A 315 13.69 -3.91 8.00
CA ALA A 315 12.24 -3.96 7.85
C ALA A 315 11.73 -2.60 7.34
N GLU A 316 11.14 -2.58 6.16
CA GLU A 316 10.62 -1.38 5.51
C GLU A 316 9.14 -1.17 5.81
N MET A 317 8.78 0.07 6.14
CA MET A 317 7.41 0.53 6.31
C MET A 317 7.15 1.75 5.44
N ASN A 318 6.19 1.64 4.53
CA ASN A 318 5.74 2.74 3.70
C ASN A 318 4.42 3.27 4.24
N LEU A 319 4.44 4.51 4.76
CA LEU A 319 3.34 5.07 5.55
C LEU A 319 2.78 6.35 4.92
N ASN A 320 1.46 6.37 4.70
CA ASN A 320 0.71 7.57 4.34
C ASN A 320 -0.01 8.13 5.58
N LEU A 321 0.59 9.13 6.22
CA LEU A 321 0.01 9.84 7.36
C LEU A 321 -0.95 10.97 6.97
N GLY A 322 -1.34 11.02 5.73
CA GLY A 322 -2.16 12.06 5.13
C GLY A 322 -1.30 13.04 4.32
N ALA A 323 -1.84 13.39 3.18
CA ALA A 323 -1.26 14.33 2.24
C ALA A 323 -2.32 15.39 1.90
N ASP A 324 -3.02 15.91 2.90
CA ASP A 324 -3.80 17.10 2.65
C ASP A 324 -2.84 18.29 2.55
N GLN A 325 -3.20 19.26 1.74
CA GLN A 325 -2.38 20.44 1.47
C GLN A 325 -2.18 21.32 2.72
N SER A 326 -2.91 21.05 3.80
CA SER A 326 -2.93 21.83 5.04
C SER A 326 -2.14 21.21 6.19
N GLY A 327 -1.77 19.92 6.13
CA GLY A 327 -1.19 19.20 7.27
C GLY A 327 0.10 18.46 6.94
N ARG A 328 1.22 19.01 7.37
CA ARG A 328 2.53 18.34 7.32
C ARG A 328 2.63 17.36 8.49
N ALA A 329 2.83 16.08 8.20
CA ALA A 329 3.20 15.15 9.23
C ALA A 329 4.57 15.55 9.81
N VAL A 330 4.68 15.46 11.14
CA VAL A 330 5.93 15.74 11.85
C VAL A 330 6.53 14.42 12.27
N TRP A 331 7.79 14.22 11.94
CA TRP A 331 8.55 13.03 12.25
C TRP A 331 9.59 13.35 13.32
N ASN A 332 9.61 12.58 14.40
CA ASN A 332 10.61 12.70 15.45
C ASN A 332 11.46 11.43 15.44
N PHE A 333 12.72 11.58 15.13
CA PHE A 333 13.75 10.54 15.18
C PHE A 333 14.58 10.76 16.46
N GLY A 334 14.21 10.10 17.55
CA GLY A 334 14.70 10.44 18.87
C GLY A 334 14.34 11.89 19.23
N GLU A 335 15.33 12.73 19.49
CA GLU A 335 15.15 14.16 19.76
C GLU A 335 15.11 15.03 18.50
N THR A 336 15.48 14.47 17.34
CA THR A 336 15.53 15.22 16.08
C THR A 336 14.17 15.29 15.41
N LYS A 337 13.65 16.51 15.26
CA LYS A 337 12.41 16.77 14.55
C LYS A 337 12.66 17.02 13.06
N LYS A 338 11.93 16.32 12.20
CA LYS A 338 12.00 16.42 10.75
C LYS A 338 10.63 16.66 10.14
N SER A 339 10.62 17.29 8.98
CA SER A 339 9.41 17.38 8.17
C SER A 339 9.19 16.09 7.38
N ASP A 340 8.00 15.93 6.83
CA ASP A 340 7.64 14.83 5.96
C ASP A 340 8.31 14.88 4.56
N ARG A 341 9.11 15.91 4.31
CA ARG A 341 9.91 16.08 3.08
C ARG A 341 11.41 15.87 3.30
N ASP A 342 11.85 15.67 4.54
CA ASP A 342 13.25 15.50 4.88
C ASP A 342 13.69 14.05 4.71
N ARG A 343 14.97 13.88 4.39
CA ARG A 343 15.68 12.60 4.46
C ARG A 343 16.40 12.49 5.78
N TRP A 344 16.48 11.29 6.29
CA TRP A 344 17.14 11.06 7.54
C TRP A 344 17.80 9.67 7.58
N GLN A 345 18.96 9.60 8.22
CA GLN A 345 19.67 8.37 8.53
C GLN A 345 20.34 8.53 9.90
N GLY A 346 20.26 7.49 10.73
CA GLY A 346 20.90 7.50 12.05
C GLY A 346 21.14 6.10 12.58
N GLU A 347 22.01 6.04 13.56
CA GLU A 347 22.39 4.84 14.29
C GLU A 347 22.01 5.00 15.77
N ALA A 348 21.91 3.88 16.48
CA ALA A 348 21.54 3.82 17.91
C ALA A 348 20.18 4.46 18.21
N LEU A 349 19.22 4.36 17.24
CA LEU A 349 17.90 4.89 17.39
C LEU A 349 16.90 3.77 17.66
N SER A 350 16.19 3.86 18.76
CA SER A 350 15.20 2.85 19.16
C SER A 350 13.75 3.26 18.87
N ARG A 351 13.50 4.54 18.51
CA ARG A 351 12.14 5.05 18.37
C ARG A 351 11.99 6.14 17.33
N VAL A 352 10.94 6.02 16.50
CA VAL A 352 10.46 7.05 15.58
C VAL A 352 8.99 7.31 15.89
N VAL A 353 8.61 8.58 16.00
CA VAL A 353 7.23 9.00 16.23
C VAL A 353 6.80 9.91 15.09
N ALA A 354 5.71 9.55 14.44
CA ALA A 354 5.10 10.35 13.39
C ALA A 354 3.71 10.81 13.79
N GLY A 355 3.47 12.11 13.74
CA GLY A 355 2.18 12.72 14.09
C GLY A 355 1.55 13.42 12.90
N SER A 356 0.27 13.22 12.69
CA SER A 356 -0.54 13.96 11.72
C SER A 356 -1.33 15.10 12.37
N THR A 357 -1.84 16.03 11.57
CA THR A 357 -2.60 17.19 12.04
C THR A 357 -3.97 16.85 12.59
N ASP A 358 -4.56 15.74 12.18
CA ASP A 358 -5.84 15.22 12.69
C ASP A 358 -5.71 14.44 14.02
N GLY A 359 -4.52 14.46 14.62
CA GLY A 359 -4.27 13.88 15.94
C GLY A 359 -3.87 12.40 15.91
N LEU A 360 -3.66 11.78 14.76
CA LEU A 360 -3.07 10.44 14.70
C LEU A 360 -1.58 10.52 15.07
N GLU A 361 -1.17 9.69 16.01
CA GLU A 361 0.23 9.43 16.34
C GLU A 361 0.56 7.97 16.05
N VAL A 362 1.59 7.76 15.23
CA VAL A 362 2.18 6.46 14.92
C VAL A 362 3.54 6.39 15.58
N THR A 363 3.72 5.47 16.52
CA THR A 363 5.02 5.22 17.15
C THR A 363 5.57 3.90 16.63
N MET A 364 6.79 3.93 16.11
CA MET A 364 7.58 2.76 15.70
C MET A 364 8.76 2.63 16.63
N SER A 365 9.04 1.45 17.17
CA SER A 365 10.15 1.23 18.10
C SER A 365 10.76 -0.14 17.95
N SER A 366 12.09 -0.20 18.11
CA SER A 366 12.88 -1.42 18.15
C SER A 366 14.13 -1.19 18.97
N GLU A 367 14.46 -2.11 19.85
CA GLU A 367 15.75 -2.13 20.56
C GLU A 367 16.80 -2.96 19.81
N ASP A 368 16.34 -3.84 18.93
CA ASP A 368 17.18 -4.79 18.20
C ASP A 368 17.64 -4.29 16.82
N LEU A 369 16.98 -3.23 16.29
CA LEU A 369 17.20 -2.65 14.96
C LEU A 369 17.66 -1.19 15.09
N PRO A 370 18.92 -0.94 15.44
CA PRO A 370 19.40 0.40 15.80
C PRO A 370 19.64 1.31 14.58
N LEU A 371 19.69 0.77 13.37
CA LEU A 371 19.86 1.56 12.16
C LEU A 371 18.49 2.03 11.69
N VAL A 372 18.33 3.33 11.44
CA VAL A 372 17.06 3.86 10.94
C VAL A 372 17.31 4.78 9.74
N TRP A 373 16.53 4.58 8.69
CA TRP A 373 16.46 5.47 7.53
C TRP A 373 15.04 6.00 7.39
N GLY A 374 14.90 7.23 6.94
CA GLY A 374 13.61 7.85 6.65
C GLY A 374 13.68 8.77 5.46
N TYR A 375 12.71 8.71 4.55
CA TYR A 375 12.66 9.59 3.39
C TYR A 375 11.24 9.70 2.80
N PRO A 376 10.92 10.83 2.13
CA PRO A 376 9.65 10.98 1.43
C PRO A 376 9.60 10.12 0.16
N ILE A 377 8.45 9.52 -0.11
CA ILE A 377 8.15 8.87 -1.37
C ILE A 377 7.49 9.92 -2.26
N LEU A 378 8.26 10.42 -3.23
CA LEU A 378 7.82 11.44 -4.17
C LEU A 378 7.51 10.80 -5.52
N ASP A 379 6.31 11.06 -6.03
CA ASP A 379 5.87 10.59 -7.31
C ASP A 379 6.61 11.31 -8.47
N VAL A 380 6.62 10.67 -9.62
CA VAL A 380 7.09 11.28 -10.87
C VAL A 380 6.12 12.35 -11.39
N GLU A 381 4.83 12.24 -11.06
CA GLU A 381 3.83 13.26 -11.33
C GLU A 381 4.08 14.52 -10.48
N LYS A 382 3.93 15.67 -11.12
CA LYS A 382 4.10 16.97 -10.47
C LYS A 382 2.74 17.62 -10.26
N GLY A 383 2.44 17.92 -9.00
CA GLY A 383 1.38 18.85 -8.65
C GLY A 383 1.81 20.30 -8.84
N PRO A 384 0.95 21.26 -8.48
CA PRO A 384 1.26 22.70 -8.58
C PRO A 384 2.50 23.13 -7.79
N GLU A 385 2.81 22.43 -6.70
CA GLU A 385 3.93 22.72 -5.80
C GLU A 385 5.16 21.80 -6.00
N GLY A 386 5.22 21.07 -7.11
CA GLY A 386 6.30 20.11 -7.40
C GLY A 386 5.85 18.65 -7.26
N PRO A 387 6.79 17.69 -7.07
CA PRO A 387 6.47 16.27 -6.98
C PRO A 387 5.44 15.96 -5.90
N ILE A 388 4.44 15.14 -6.25
CA ILE A 388 3.39 14.74 -5.31
C ILE A 388 3.96 13.74 -4.31
N ARG A 389 3.86 14.05 -3.02
CA ARG A 389 4.26 13.12 -1.96
C ARG A 389 3.18 12.05 -1.77
N GLN A 390 3.58 10.79 -1.91
CA GLN A 390 2.69 9.64 -1.71
C GLN A 390 2.68 9.15 -0.25
N GLY A 391 3.76 9.37 0.46
CA GLY A 391 3.96 8.94 1.85
C GLY A 391 5.41 9.09 2.25
N ASN A 392 5.79 8.42 3.33
CA ASN A 392 7.18 8.32 3.80
C ASN A 392 7.56 6.86 3.99
N CYS A 393 8.77 6.54 3.58
CA CYS A 393 9.42 5.27 3.88
C CYS A 393 10.22 5.42 5.18
N VAL A 394 10.08 4.45 6.08
CA VAL A 394 10.93 4.30 7.27
C VAL A 394 11.42 2.86 7.32
N LEU A 395 12.72 2.69 7.48
CA LEU A 395 13.34 1.38 7.65
C LEU A 395 14.01 1.30 9.02
N PHE A 396 13.84 0.16 9.68
CA PHE A 396 14.60 -0.21 10.86
C PHE A 396 15.48 -1.40 10.52
N GLY A 397 16.79 -1.31 10.80
CA GLY A 397 17.74 -2.34 10.41
C GLY A 397 18.83 -2.62 11.41
N LYS A 398 19.59 -3.68 11.13
CA LYS A 398 20.79 -4.09 11.87
C LYS A 398 21.82 -4.76 10.99
N HIS A 399 23.07 -4.64 11.38
CA HIS A 399 24.15 -5.42 10.78
C HIS A 399 24.00 -6.89 11.16
N LEU A 400 24.16 -7.76 10.16
CA LEU A 400 24.26 -9.20 10.32
C LEU A 400 25.67 -9.64 10.00
N ASP A 401 26.19 -10.53 10.86
CA ASP A 401 27.43 -11.30 10.64
C ASP A 401 27.19 -12.67 11.29
N LEU A 402 26.61 -13.59 10.51
CA LEU A 402 26.17 -14.89 10.98
C LEU A 402 27.05 -16.00 10.43
N LYS A 403 27.74 -16.71 11.31
CA LYS A 403 28.41 -17.96 10.96
C LYS A 403 27.38 -19.04 10.59
N PRO A 404 27.77 -20.12 9.90
CA PRO A 404 26.88 -21.26 9.63
C PRO A 404 26.13 -21.73 10.89
N GLY A 405 24.81 -21.86 10.77
CA GLY A 405 23.91 -22.25 11.86
C GLY A 405 23.58 -21.17 12.89
N GLN A 406 24.20 -20.01 12.84
CA GLN A 406 23.88 -18.91 13.77
C GLN A 406 22.58 -18.22 13.40
N LYS A 407 21.95 -17.62 14.42
CA LYS A 407 20.69 -16.89 14.34
C LYS A 407 20.85 -15.45 14.81
N ALA A 408 20.07 -14.57 14.23
CA ALA A 408 19.82 -13.23 14.74
C ALA A 408 18.33 -13.06 14.98
N GLU A 409 17.97 -12.34 16.02
CA GLU A 409 16.59 -11.98 16.34
C GLU A 409 16.42 -10.48 16.32
N ALA A 410 15.20 -10.03 16.03
CA ALA A 410 14.82 -8.64 16.11
C ALA A 410 13.31 -8.51 16.32
N ARG A 411 12.89 -7.38 16.92
CA ARG A 411 11.48 -7.04 17.13
C ARG A 411 11.24 -5.59 16.70
N LEU A 412 10.12 -5.38 16.05
CA LEU A 412 9.65 -4.06 15.66
C LEU A 412 8.22 -3.89 16.15
N LYS A 413 7.94 -2.81 16.89
CA LYS A 413 6.60 -2.47 17.38
C LYS A 413 6.08 -1.23 16.69
N ILE A 414 4.81 -1.29 16.28
CA ILE A 414 4.08 -0.12 15.81
C ILE A 414 2.81 0.03 16.65
N THR A 415 2.56 1.25 17.12
CA THR A 415 1.32 1.60 17.81
C THR A 415 0.64 2.77 17.13
N PHE A 416 -0.69 2.70 17.09
CA PHE A 416 -1.56 3.74 16.52
C PHE A 416 -2.39 4.32 17.67
N ARG A 417 -2.27 5.62 17.90
CA ARG A 417 -2.99 6.29 18.99
C ARG A 417 -3.54 7.64 18.56
N LYS A 418 -4.63 8.03 19.17
CA LYS A 418 -5.06 9.41 19.14
C LYS A 418 -4.25 10.21 20.14
N LYS A 419 -3.56 11.24 19.66
CA LYS A 419 -2.87 12.16 20.53
C LYS A 419 -3.89 12.93 21.36
N GLU A 420 -3.88 12.72 22.68
CA GLU A 420 -4.60 13.59 23.59
C GLU A 420 -4.00 15.00 23.49
N GLY A 421 -4.64 15.89 22.76
CA GLY A 421 -4.10 17.17 22.49
C GLY A 421 -5.09 18.31 22.69
N ARG A 422 -4.63 19.37 23.33
CA ARG A 422 -5.31 20.64 23.44
C ARG A 422 -6.03 20.97 22.15
N ILE A 423 -7.35 20.94 22.18
CA ILE A 423 -8.19 21.56 21.17
C ILE A 423 -7.84 23.04 21.26
N ALA A 424 -7.03 23.54 20.33
CA ALA A 424 -6.85 24.97 20.19
C ALA A 424 -8.21 25.59 19.87
N PRO A 425 -8.64 26.62 20.57
CA PRO A 425 -9.93 27.24 20.29
C PRO A 425 -9.93 27.73 18.83
N LYS A 426 -10.94 27.34 18.07
CA LYS A 426 -11.24 27.94 16.77
C LYS A 426 -11.32 29.45 16.94
N LYS A 427 -10.38 30.18 16.33
CA LYS A 427 -10.55 31.59 16.04
C LYS A 427 -11.25 31.78 14.71
#